data_1b116e2ed7c555e305a2853c32f3ad46
#
_entry.id   1b116e2ed7c555e305a2853c32f3ad46
#
_cell.length_a   1.000
_cell.length_b   1.000
_cell.length_c   1.000
_cell.angle_alpha   90.00
_cell.angle_beta   90.00
_cell.angle_gamma   90.00
#
_symmetry.space_group_name_H-M   'P 1'
#
loop_
_entity.id
_entity.type
_entity.pdbx_description
1 polymer ?
#
loop_
_entity_poly.entity_id
_entity_poly.type
_entity_poly.pdbx_seq_one_letter_code
_entity_poly.pdbx_strand_id
1 'polypeptide(L)'
;MTITLPPAPSANRYWRNFRGRMVTSAEARAYKEQAAWIARAAGMEPVTGDVSVTMRVYRAAKRGDLDNSIKVSLDSLIGVAYTDDSQIVRIVAERYDDKANPRVEVEVTPC
;
A
#
# COMPACT_ATOMS: atom_id res chain seq x y z
N MET A 1 8.96 1.74 11.24
CA MET A 1 8.37 0.40 11.41
C MET A 1 8.14 -0.23 10.04
N THR A 2 8.45 -1.47 9.90
CA THR A 2 8.31 -2.22 8.64
C THR A 2 7.23 -3.27 8.76
N ILE A 3 6.35 -3.34 7.75
CA ILE A 3 5.32 -4.36 7.65
C ILE A 3 5.39 -5.03 6.28
N THR A 4 4.85 -6.25 6.20
CA THR A 4 4.75 -6.99 4.94
C THR A 4 3.29 -7.16 4.59
N LEU A 5 2.93 -6.68 3.40
CA LEU A 5 1.58 -6.75 2.87
C LEU A 5 1.51 -7.76 1.73
N PRO A 6 0.33 -8.34 1.45
CA PRO A 6 0.15 -9.13 0.25
C PRO A 6 0.30 -8.26 -1.00
N PRO A 7 0.48 -8.86 -2.18
CA PRO A 7 0.55 -8.09 -3.42
C PRO A 7 -0.69 -7.21 -3.60
N ALA A 8 -0.46 -5.96 -4.02
CA ALA A 8 -1.55 -5.02 -4.24
C ALA A 8 -2.38 -5.41 -5.47
N PRO A 9 -3.71 -5.23 -5.45
CA PRO A 9 -4.52 -5.42 -6.65
C PRO A 9 -4.16 -4.37 -7.70
N SER A 10 -4.39 -4.68 -8.96
CA SER A 10 -4.13 -3.73 -10.04
C SER A 10 -5.03 -2.50 -9.92
N ALA A 11 -4.60 -1.37 -10.48
CA ALA A 11 -5.40 -0.15 -10.47
C ALA A 11 -6.77 -0.37 -11.14
N ASN A 12 -6.80 -1.20 -12.19
CA ASN A 12 -8.05 -1.52 -12.90
C ASN A 12 -9.03 -2.30 -12.02
N ARG A 13 -8.54 -3.03 -11.03
CA ARG A 13 -9.37 -3.76 -10.06
C ARG A 13 -9.61 -2.98 -8.79
N TYR A 14 -8.80 -1.98 -8.52
CA TYR A 14 -8.92 -1.15 -7.32
C TYR A 14 -10.08 -0.17 -7.45
N TRP A 15 -10.22 0.48 -8.61
CA TRP A 15 -11.26 1.45 -8.88
C TRP A 15 -12.32 0.85 -9.80
N ARG A 16 -13.57 1.21 -9.57
CA ARG A 16 -14.68 0.86 -10.45
C ARG A 16 -15.57 2.07 -10.66
N ASN A 17 -16.19 2.12 -11.83
CA ASN A 17 -17.18 3.14 -12.14
C ASN A 17 -18.55 2.68 -11.65
N PHE A 18 -19.20 3.51 -10.86
CA PHE A 18 -20.56 3.24 -10.38
C PHE A 18 -21.38 4.52 -10.48
N ARG A 19 -22.41 4.51 -11.32
CA ARG A 19 -23.28 5.68 -11.55
C ARG A 19 -22.50 6.96 -11.86
N GLY A 20 -21.51 6.88 -12.74
CA GLY A 20 -20.70 8.03 -13.14
C GLY A 20 -19.64 8.44 -12.11
N ARG A 21 -19.47 7.67 -11.04
CA ARG A 21 -18.45 7.94 -10.01
C ARG A 21 -17.41 6.84 -9.98
N MET A 22 -16.16 7.21 -9.71
CA MET A 22 -15.11 6.24 -9.42
C MET A 22 -15.22 5.85 -7.95
N VAL A 23 -15.49 4.59 -7.69
CA VAL A 23 -15.60 4.06 -6.33
C VAL A 23 -14.60 2.92 -6.14
N THR A 24 -14.22 2.69 -4.88
CA THR A 24 -13.34 1.58 -4.51
C THR A 24 -14.08 0.26 -4.71
N SER A 25 -13.43 -0.69 -5.38
CA SER A 25 -14.01 -2.02 -5.60
C SER A 25 -14.08 -2.83 -4.31
N ALA A 26 -14.85 -3.93 -4.33
CA ALA A 26 -14.89 -4.86 -3.20
C ALA A 26 -13.51 -5.47 -2.94
N GLU A 27 -12.76 -5.76 -3.99
CA GLU A 27 -11.39 -6.27 -3.89
C GLU A 27 -10.47 -5.26 -3.18
N ALA A 28 -10.59 -3.98 -3.52
CA ALA A 28 -9.81 -2.93 -2.89
C ALA A 28 -10.17 -2.75 -1.43
N ARG A 29 -11.46 -2.81 -1.11
CA ARG A 29 -11.91 -2.72 0.29
C ARG A 29 -11.37 -3.88 1.12
N ALA A 30 -11.40 -5.09 0.58
CA ALA A 30 -10.83 -6.27 1.24
C ALA A 30 -9.34 -6.11 1.46
N TYR A 31 -8.62 -5.58 0.48
CA TYR A 31 -7.19 -5.32 0.61
C TYR A 31 -6.90 -4.30 1.71
N LYS A 32 -7.67 -3.22 1.77
CA LYS A 32 -7.53 -2.21 2.82
C LYS A 32 -7.78 -2.78 4.20
N GLU A 33 -8.79 -3.61 4.36
CA GLU A 33 -9.08 -4.25 5.64
C GLU A 33 -7.93 -5.17 6.06
N GLN A 34 -7.42 -5.96 5.14
CA GLN A 34 -6.30 -6.86 5.39
C GLN A 34 -5.03 -6.08 5.75
N ALA A 35 -4.73 -5.02 5.01
CA ALA A 35 -3.56 -4.18 5.28
C ALA A 35 -3.67 -3.52 6.66
N ALA A 36 -4.85 -3.01 7.02
CA ALA A 36 -5.09 -2.41 8.32
C ALA A 36 -4.91 -3.43 9.44
N TRP A 37 -5.43 -4.64 9.27
CA TRP A 37 -5.30 -5.70 10.25
C TRP A 37 -3.83 -6.08 10.47
N ILE A 38 -3.08 -6.26 9.39
CA ILE A 38 -1.65 -6.59 9.44
C ILE A 38 -0.88 -5.48 10.17
N ALA A 39 -1.13 -4.22 9.81
CA ALA A 39 -0.44 -3.09 10.41
C ALA A 39 -0.73 -2.97 11.90
N ARG A 40 -1.98 -3.12 12.30
CA ARG A 40 -2.36 -3.05 13.71
C ARG A 40 -1.80 -4.22 14.51
N ALA A 41 -1.81 -5.42 13.93
CA ALA A 41 -1.22 -6.60 14.56
C ALA A 41 0.28 -6.44 14.79
N ALA A 42 0.95 -5.68 13.93
CA ALA A 42 2.37 -5.36 14.08
C ALA A 42 2.63 -4.21 15.06
N GLY A 43 1.58 -3.62 15.62
CA GLY A 43 1.71 -2.50 16.56
C GLY A 43 1.83 -1.14 15.91
N MET A 44 1.50 -1.02 14.62
CA MET A 44 1.58 0.25 13.92
C MET A 44 0.43 1.18 14.31
N GLU A 45 0.76 2.44 14.59
CA GLU A 45 -0.22 3.48 14.93
C GLU A 45 -0.01 4.66 13.99
N PRO A 46 -1.07 5.44 13.68
CA PRO A 46 -0.92 6.59 12.81
C PRO A 46 0.08 7.60 13.36
N VAL A 47 1.07 7.93 12.55
CA VAL A 47 2.08 8.94 12.89
C VAL A 47 1.53 10.31 12.54
N THR A 48 1.77 11.29 13.40
CA THR A 48 1.46 12.70 13.12
C THR A 48 2.69 13.39 12.54
N GLY A 49 2.49 14.38 11.68
CA GLY A 49 3.58 15.10 11.03
C GLY A 49 4.09 14.36 9.79
N ASP A 50 5.20 14.85 9.25
CA ASP A 50 5.77 14.33 8.02
C ASP A 50 6.34 12.92 8.18
N VAL A 51 6.20 12.10 7.14
CA VAL A 51 6.73 10.74 7.12
C VAL A 51 7.50 10.46 5.84
N SER A 52 8.45 9.55 5.94
CA SER A 52 9.19 8.99 4.81
C SER A 52 8.77 7.54 4.64
N VAL A 53 8.58 7.10 3.42
CA VAL A 53 8.15 5.73 3.11
C VAL A 53 9.17 5.07 2.20
N THR A 54 9.59 3.86 2.56
CA THR A 54 10.41 3.00 1.72
C THR A 54 9.62 1.75 1.41
N MET A 55 9.51 1.42 0.12
CA MET A 55 8.75 0.26 -0.35
C MET A 55 9.63 -0.66 -1.17
N ARG A 56 9.46 -1.96 -0.95
CA ARG A 56 10.06 -3.00 -1.77
C ARG A 56 8.93 -3.88 -2.29
N VAL A 57 8.72 -3.86 -3.60
CA VAL A 57 7.65 -4.62 -4.26
C VAL A 57 8.24 -5.86 -4.90
N TYR A 58 7.92 -7.02 -4.35
CA TYR A 58 8.35 -8.33 -4.86
C TYR A 58 7.21 -8.92 -5.66
N ARG A 59 7.40 -9.06 -6.96
CA ARG A 59 6.34 -9.49 -7.88
C ARG A 59 6.56 -10.91 -8.36
N ALA A 60 5.45 -11.63 -8.62
CA ALA A 60 5.49 -13.01 -9.13
C ALA A 60 5.80 -13.06 -10.62
N ALA A 61 5.46 -12.02 -11.38
CA ALA A 61 5.66 -11.96 -12.82
C ALA A 61 5.98 -10.54 -13.25
N LYS A 62 6.56 -10.40 -14.44
CA LYS A 62 6.89 -9.07 -15.00
C LYS A 62 5.63 -8.37 -15.52
N ARG A 63 4.68 -8.12 -14.64
CA ARG A 63 3.43 -7.44 -14.94
C ARG A 63 3.17 -6.32 -13.95
N GLY A 64 2.41 -5.34 -14.41
CA GLY A 64 1.99 -4.22 -13.58
C GLY A 64 3.10 -3.21 -13.41
N ASP A 65 2.70 -2.02 -13.07
CA ASP A 65 3.60 -0.90 -12.90
C ASP A 65 3.94 -0.72 -11.43
N LEU A 66 5.15 -0.29 -11.16
CA LEU A 66 5.60 0.00 -9.80
C LEU A 66 4.76 1.11 -9.17
N ASP A 67 4.48 2.18 -9.91
CA ASP A 67 3.69 3.30 -9.42
C ASP A 67 2.27 2.89 -9.01
N ASN A 68 1.67 1.92 -9.70
CA ASN A 68 0.38 1.37 -9.32
C ASN A 68 0.44 0.70 -7.94
N SER A 69 1.46 -0.13 -7.71
CA SER A 69 1.66 -0.79 -6.41
C SER A 69 1.88 0.23 -5.30
N ILE A 70 2.64 1.29 -5.58
CA ILE A 70 2.88 2.38 -4.63
C ILE A 70 1.56 3.01 -4.23
N LYS A 71 0.76 3.43 -5.19
CA LYS A 71 -0.49 4.14 -4.93
C LYS A 71 -1.46 3.31 -4.11
N VAL A 72 -1.68 2.06 -4.51
CA VAL A 72 -2.63 1.17 -3.84
C VAL A 72 -2.18 0.88 -2.41
N SER A 73 -0.90 0.55 -2.23
CA SER A 73 -0.37 0.22 -0.91
C SER A 73 -0.41 1.41 0.04
N LEU A 74 0.00 2.60 -0.41
CA LEU A 74 0.00 3.80 0.42
C LEU A 74 -1.42 4.24 0.78
N ASP A 75 -2.35 4.14 -0.17
CA ASP A 75 -3.75 4.45 0.08
C ASP A 75 -4.35 3.51 1.13
N SER A 76 -3.94 2.25 1.12
CA SER A 76 -4.41 1.25 2.08
C SER A 76 -3.93 1.50 3.51
N LEU A 77 -2.88 2.29 3.69
CA LEU A 77 -2.29 2.59 5.00
C LEU A 77 -2.79 3.91 5.60
N ILE A 78 -3.62 4.66 4.89
CA ILE A 78 -4.25 5.87 5.43
C ILE A 78 -5.12 5.48 6.62
N GLY A 79 -4.91 6.15 7.76
CA GLY A 79 -5.61 5.86 9.01
C GLY A 79 -4.98 4.77 9.86
N VAL A 80 -3.94 4.10 9.36
CA VAL A 80 -3.24 3.02 10.07
C VAL A 80 -1.78 3.36 10.32
N ALA A 81 -1.08 3.87 9.32
CA ALA A 81 0.33 4.26 9.43
C ALA A 81 0.48 5.77 9.52
N TYR A 82 -0.42 6.52 8.95
CA TYR A 82 -0.49 7.98 8.99
C TYR A 82 -1.95 8.38 8.79
N THR A 83 -2.28 9.63 9.12
CA THR A 83 -3.66 10.12 9.05
C THR A 83 -4.07 10.45 7.62
N ASP A 84 -3.12 10.99 6.83
CA ASP A 84 -3.38 11.42 5.46
C ASP A 84 -2.12 11.26 4.62
N ASP A 85 -2.28 10.95 3.34
CA ASP A 85 -1.16 10.75 2.42
C ASP A 85 -0.38 12.04 2.17
N SER A 86 -0.96 13.21 2.46
CA SER A 86 -0.25 14.50 2.38
C SER A 86 0.93 14.59 3.35
N GLN A 87 0.99 13.71 4.35
CA GLN A 87 2.12 13.64 5.29
C GLN A 87 3.37 13.03 4.66
N ILE A 88 3.23 12.33 3.54
CA ILE A 88 4.35 11.66 2.89
C ILE A 88 5.18 12.69 2.13
N VAL A 89 6.39 12.93 2.61
CA VAL A 89 7.32 13.90 1.99
C VAL A 89 8.43 13.25 1.19
N ARG A 90 8.61 11.93 1.35
CA ARG A 90 9.62 11.18 0.63
C ARG A 90 9.15 9.75 0.40
N ILE A 91 9.31 9.28 -0.84
CA ILE A 91 9.03 7.90 -1.20
C ILE A 91 10.25 7.33 -1.90
N VAL A 92 10.73 6.19 -1.42
CA VAL A 92 11.74 5.38 -2.10
C VAL A 92 11.07 4.05 -2.39
N ALA A 93 10.99 3.67 -3.65
CA ALA A 93 10.33 2.43 -4.04
C ALA A 93 11.18 1.68 -5.05
N GLU A 94 11.32 0.37 -4.84
CA GLU A 94 12.06 -0.52 -5.71
C GLU A 94 11.24 -1.76 -6.01
N ARG A 95 11.47 -2.35 -7.19
CA ARG A 95 10.76 -3.53 -7.64
C ARG A 95 11.71 -4.69 -7.81
N TYR A 96 11.32 -5.86 -7.30
CA TYR A 96 12.09 -7.08 -7.37
C TYR A 96 11.20 -8.22 -7.89
N ASP A 97 11.81 -9.31 -8.31
CA ASP A 97 11.10 -10.51 -8.73
C ASP A 97 11.25 -11.59 -7.68
N ASP A 98 10.13 -12.17 -7.24
CA ASP A 98 10.12 -13.29 -6.30
C ASP A 98 8.85 -14.11 -6.52
N LYS A 99 8.96 -15.12 -7.38
CA LYS A 99 7.83 -15.98 -7.72
C LYS A 99 7.33 -16.81 -6.54
N ALA A 100 8.24 -17.17 -5.65
CA ALA A 100 7.90 -18.04 -4.53
C ALA A 100 7.13 -17.31 -3.45
N ASN A 101 7.39 -16.01 -3.28
CA ASN A 101 6.77 -15.23 -2.21
C ASN A 101 6.53 -13.77 -2.62
N PRO A 102 5.59 -13.53 -3.54
CA PRO A 102 5.26 -12.17 -3.93
C PRO A 102 4.67 -11.41 -2.74
N ARG A 103 5.14 -10.17 -2.55
CA ARG A 103 4.73 -9.37 -1.40
C ARG A 103 5.12 -7.91 -1.59
N VAL A 104 4.62 -7.05 -0.69
CA VAL A 104 5.05 -5.66 -0.61
C VAL A 104 5.56 -5.40 0.80
N GLU A 105 6.82 -5.00 0.93
CA GLU A 105 7.39 -4.57 2.21
C GLU A 105 7.34 -3.06 2.28
N VAL A 106 6.80 -2.53 3.36
CA VAL A 106 6.63 -1.08 3.56
C VAL A 106 7.24 -0.67 4.87
N GLU A 107 8.14 0.31 4.80
CA GLU A 107 8.74 0.93 5.99
C GLU A 107 8.28 2.37 6.08
N VAL A 108 7.66 2.74 7.20
CA VAL A 108 7.21 4.10 7.47
C VAL A 108 8.05 4.67 8.60
N THR A 109 8.67 5.81 8.35
CA THR A 109 9.56 6.47 9.31
C THR A 109 9.12 7.91 9.51
N PRO A 110 8.93 8.39 10.76
CA PRO A 110 8.69 9.81 11.01
C PRO A 110 9.88 10.65 10.57
N CYS A 111 9.58 11.83 10.07
CA CYS A 111 10.61 12.79 9.69
C CYS A 111 10.83 13.85 10.75
#